data_acc3ef6a4e7b6f125e362ed928988a77
#
_entry.id   acc3ef6a4e7b6f125e362ed928988a77
#
_cell.length_a   1.000
_cell.length_b   1.000
_cell.length_c   1.000
_cell.angle_alpha   90.00
_cell.angle_beta   90.00
_cell.angle_gamma   90.00
#
_symmetry.space_group_name_H-M   'P 1'
#
loop_
_entity.id
_entity.type
_entity.pdbx_description
1 polymer ?
#
loop_
_entity_poly.entity_id
_entity_poly.type
_entity_poly.pdbx_seq_one_letter_code
_entity_poly.pdbx_strand_id
1 'polypeptide(L)'
;MNQTQLTDFATRYAAAWSSQNPDSLAAFYTYGGSLQVNAGAPAVGRASVRAAAQGFMTAFPDMVVRMNSVIAAGTKARFDWVWTGTNTGPGGTGKAVRITGYEEWTFGPDGLISQSLGHFDEAEYQRQLKDGARPPSP
;
A
#
# COMPACT_ATOMS: atom_id res chain seq x y z
N MET A 1 8.85 15.36 -10.41
CA MET A 1 9.45 15.71 -9.09
C MET A 1 10.85 15.12 -9.00
N ASN A 2 11.73 15.77 -8.26
CA ASN A 2 13.09 15.27 -8.05
C ASN A 2 13.08 14.16 -6.98
N GLN A 3 14.24 13.52 -6.77
CA GLN A 3 14.34 12.40 -5.81
C GLN A 3 13.98 12.82 -4.38
N THR A 4 14.36 14.03 -3.97
CA THR A 4 14.02 14.54 -2.63
C THR A 4 12.52 14.69 -2.46
N GLN A 5 11.84 15.26 -3.44
CA GLN A 5 10.38 15.41 -3.46
C GLN A 5 9.69 14.05 -3.49
N LEU A 6 10.21 13.13 -4.28
CA LEU A 6 9.66 11.77 -4.38
C LEU A 6 9.81 11.02 -3.06
N THR A 7 10.96 11.13 -2.39
CA THR A 7 11.18 10.50 -1.09
C THR A 7 10.23 11.06 -0.04
N ASP A 8 10.01 12.38 -0.03
CA ASP A 8 9.05 13.01 0.87
C ASP A 8 7.62 12.53 0.59
N PHE A 9 7.22 12.51 -0.69
CA PHE A 9 5.91 12.01 -1.11
C PHE A 9 5.69 10.56 -0.65
N ALA A 10 6.67 9.69 -0.89
CA ALA A 10 6.58 8.28 -0.52
C ALA A 10 6.53 8.06 0.99
N THR A 11 7.28 8.86 1.75
CA THR A 11 7.25 8.81 3.22
C THR A 11 5.86 9.17 3.74
N ARG A 12 5.26 10.23 3.21
CA ARG A 12 3.91 10.64 3.58
C ARG A 12 2.86 9.64 3.13
N TYR A 13 3.06 9.00 1.97
CA TYR A 13 2.18 7.96 1.45
C TYR A 13 2.16 6.74 2.39
N ALA A 14 3.34 6.28 2.82
CA ALA A 14 3.44 5.19 3.79
C ALA A 14 2.75 5.55 5.12
N ALA A 15 2.92 6.78 5.58
CA ALA A 15 2.25 7.27 6.79
C ALA A 15 0.72 7.28 6.62
N ALA A 16 0.23 7.62 5.43
CA ALA A 16 -1.20 7.61 5.14
C ALA A 16 -1.78 6.20 5.23
N TRP A 17 -1.10 5.19 4.70
CA TRP A 17 -1.50 3.79 4.86
C TRP A 17 -1.56 3.36 6.33
N SER A 18 -0.69 3.91 7.16
CA SER A 18 -0.60 3.58 8.59
C SER A 18 -1.58 4.38 9.45
N SER A 19 -2.28 5.36 8.88
CA SER A 19 -3.07 6.35 9.63
C SER A 19 -4.45 5.86 10.07
N GLN A 20 -4.94 4.75 9.56
CA GLN A 20 -6.34 4.31 9.70
C GLN A 20 -7.35 5.32 9.13
N ASN A 21 -6.89 6.21 8.25
CA ASN A 21 -7.73 7.20 7.57
C ASN A 21 -7.64 7.00 6.05
N PRO A 22 -8.63 6.33 5.44
CA PRO A 22 -8.58 6.04 4.01
C PRO A 22 -8.66 7.29 3.13
N ASP A 23 -9.24 8.38 3.61
CA ASP A 23 -9.25 9.65 2.87
C ASP A 23 -7.84 10.22 2.73
N SER A 24 -7.00 10.10 3.77
CA SER A 24 -5.60 10.52 3.70
C SER A 24 -4.85 9.78 2.62
N LEU A 25 -5.08 8.48 2.48
CA LEU A 25 -4.45 7.65 1.44
C LEU A 25 -4.95 8.06 0.04
N ALA A 26 -6.27 8.16 -0.13
CA ALA A 26 -6.87 8.49 -1.42
C ALA A 26 -6.44 9.87 -1.94
N ALA A 27 -6.10 10.80 -1.05
CA ALA A 27 -5.65 12.14 -1.43
C ALA A 27 -4.33 12.16 -2.21
N PHE A 28 -3.55 11.06 -2.19
CA PHE A 28 -2.33 10.92 -2.98
C PHE A 28 -2.59 10.58 -4.45
N TYR A 29 -3.83 10.28 -4.81
CA TYR A 29 -4.24 9.89 -6.16
C TYR A 29 -4.92 11.04 -6.89
N THR A 30 -4.74 11.12 -8.21
CA THR A 30 -5.54 12.04 -9.04
C THR A 30 -7.00 11.64 -8.94
N TYR A 31 -7.90 12.53 -9.33
CA TYR A 31 -9.35 12.27 -9.24
C TYR A 31 -9.76 10.93 -9.89
N GLY A 32 -9.24 10.66 -11.09
CA GLY A 32 -9.50 9.41 -11.81
C GLY A 32 -8.42 8.34 -11.61
N GLY A 33 -7.54 8.51 -10.63
CA GLY A 33 -6.43 7.59 -10.39
C GLY A 33 -6.89 6.20 -10.00
N SER A 34 -6.00 5.22 -10.19
CA SER A 34 -6.33 3.81 -9.92
C SER A 34 -5.27 3.12 -9.09
N LEU A 35 -5.72 2.14 -8.31
CA LEU A 35 -4.88 1.24 -7.53
C LEU A 35 -5.27 -0.20 -7.87
N GLN A 36 -4.30 -0.99 -8.30
CA GLN A 36 -4.47 -2.42 -8.50
C GLN A 36 -3.53 -3.17 -7.58
N VAL A 37 -4.04 -4.20 -6.92
CA VAL A 37 -3.27 -5.06 -6.01
C VAL A 37 -3.14 -6.44 -6.66
N ASN A 38 -1.91 -6.83 -6.99
CA ASN A 38 -1.62 -8.10 -7.68
C ASN A 38 -2.48 -8.27 -8.94
N ALA A 39 -3.12 -9.42 -9.10
CA ALA A 39 -3.99 -9.72 -10.24
C ALA A 39 -5.46 -9.33 -10.00
N GLY A 40 -5.75 -8.58 -8.92
CA GLY A 40 -7.10 -8.16 -8.62
C GLY A 40 -7.63 -7.10 -9.58
N ALA A 41 -8.92 -6.82 -9.52
CA ALA A 41 -9.54 -5.77 -10.32
C ALA A 41 -9.02 -4.39 -9.86
N PRO A 42 -8.72 -3.47 -10.80
CA PRO A 42 -8.32 -2.12 -10.41
C PRO A 42 -9.44 -1.38 -9.68
N ALA A 43 -9.06 -0.68 -8.61
CA ALA A 43 -9.93 0.31 -7.97
C ALA A 43 -9.73 1.63 -8.71
N VAL A 44 -10.73 2.08 -9.47
CA VAL A 44 -10.63 3.25 -10.33
C VAL A 44 -11.39 4.42 -9.72
N GLY A 45 -10.69 5.56 -9.60
CA GLY A 45 -11.21 6.79 -9.00
C GLY A 45 -10.95 6.84 -7.49
N ARG A 46 -10.85 8.06 -6.95
CA ARG A 46 -10.55 8.28 -5.52
C ARG A 46 -11.50 7.53 -4.59
N ALA A 47 -12.80 7.50 -4.91
CA ALA A 47 -13.78 6.80 -4.06
C ALA A 47 -13.48 5.30 -3.98
N SER A 48 -13.10 4.69 -5.10
CA SER A 48 -12.76 3.27 -5.14
C SER A 48 -11.40 2.98 -4.47
N VAL A 49 -10.43 3.88 -4.65
CA VAL A 49 -9.14 3.79 -3.96
C VAL A 49 -9.34 3.90 -2.44
N ARG A 50 -10.18 4.84 -2.01
CA ARG A 50 -10.55 4.99 -0.61
C ARG A 50 -11.18 3.71 -0.05
N ALA A 51 -12.10 3.11 -0.79
CA ALA A 51 -12.75 1.86 -0.37
C ALA A 51 -11.76 0.71 -0.25
N ALA A 52 -10.80 0.60 -1.18
CA ALA A 52 -9.74 -0.41 -1.11
C ALA A 52 -8.86 -0.22 0.13
N ALA A 53 -8.45 1.02 0.41
CA ALA A 53 -7.68 1.34 1.60
C ALA A 53 -8.47 1.03 2.88
N GLN A 54 -9.76 1.37 2.92
CA GLN A 54 -10.63 1.07 4.05
C GLN A 54 -10.69 -0.43 4.34
N GLY A 55 -10.73 -1.25 3.30
CA GLY A 55 -10.76 -2.71 3.46
C GLY A 55 -9.53 -3.23 4.21
N PHE A 56 -8.34 -2.78 3.82
CA PHE A 56 -7.10 -3.16 4.50
C PHE A 56 -7.05 -2.61 5.93
N MET A 57 -7.39 -1.35 6.11
CA MET A 57 -7.36 -0.68 7.41
C MET A 57 -8.32 -1.33 8.41
N THR A 58 -9.50 -1.74 7.96
CA THR A 58 -10.49 -2.45 8.80
C THR A 58 -9.99 -3.84 9.16
N ALA A 59 -9.39 -4.56 8.19
CA ALA A 59 -8.90 -5.92 8.43
C ALA A 59 -7.67 -5.93 9.36
N PHE A 60 -6.86 -4.87 9.33
CA PHE A 60 -5.61 -4.75 10.12
C PHE A 60 -5.61 -3.42 10.87
N PRO A 61 -6.31 -3.34 12.03
CA PRO A 61 -6.44 -2.08 12.76
C PRO A 61 -5.12 -1.48 13.25
N ASP A 62 -4.09 -2.30 13.40
CA ASP A 62 -2.75 -1.93 13.85
C ASP A 62 -1.73 -1.84 12.72
N MET A 63 -2.16 -1.80 11.46
CA MET A 63 -1.22 -1.88 10.34
C MET A 63 -0.25 -0.71 10.30
N VAL A 64 0.98 -1.04 9.93
CA VAL A 64 2.05 -0.08 9.66
C VAL A 64 2.65 -0.42 8.30
N VAL A 65 2.75 0.58 7.45
CA VAL A 65 3.48 0.50 6.18
C VAL A 65 4.70 1.40 6.27
N ARG A 66 5.86 0.86 5.95
CA ARG A 66 7.12 1.60 5.94
C ARG A 66 7.74 1.54 4.56
N MET A 67 8.35 2.65 4.16
CA MET A 67 9.10 2.71 2.91
C MET A 67 10.46 2.09 3.13
N ASN A 68 10.82 1.10 2.27
CA ASN A 68 12.18 0.60 2.19
C ASN A 68 13.01 1.42 1.21
N SER A 69 12.44 1.75 0.04
CA SER A 69 13.08 2.62 -0.94
C SER A 69 12.06 3.18 -1.91
N VAL A 70 12.40 4.27 -2.57
CA VAL A 70 11.64 4.80 -3.70
C VAL A 70 12.62 5.35 -4.74
N ILE A 71 12.42 4.96 -6.00
CA ILE A 71 13.32 5.34 -7.09
C ILE A 71 12.49 5.85 -8.26
N ALA A 72 12.87 7.03 -8.76
CA ALA A 72 12.26 7.62 -9.94
C ALA A 72 12.80 6.98 -11.22
N ALA A 73 11.91 6.81 -12.21
CA ALA A 73 12.25 6.32 -13.53
C ALA A 73 11.38 7.07 -14.56
N GLY A 74 11.83 8.26 -14.99
CA GLY A 74 11.07 9.13 -15.88
C GLY A 74 9.79 9.64 -15.21
N THR A 75 8.63 9.38 -15.83
CA THR A 75 7.32 9.74 -15.25
C THR A 75 6.79 8.69 -14.29
N LYS A 76 7.59 7.64 -14.03
CA LYS A 76 7.22 6.55 -13.15
C LYS A 76 8.13 6.49 -11.94
N ALA A 77 7.69 5.75 -10.92
CA ALA A 77 8.50 5.48 -9.74
C ALA A 77 8.19 4.08 -9.23
N ARG A 78 9.18 3.48 -8.57
CA ARG A 78 9.00 2.23 -7.85
C ARG A 78 9.14 2.52 -6.36
N PHE A 79 8.10 2.16 -5.61
CA PHE A 79 8.00 2.32 -4.16
C PHE A 79 8.06 0.94 -3.51
N ASP A 80 9.18 0.62 -2.85
CA ASP A 80 9.34 -0.64 -2.12
C ASP A 80 8.93 -0.44 -0.66
N TRP A 81 8.12 -1.34 -0.13
CA TRP A 81 7.53 -1.21 1.19
C TRP A 81 7.58 -2.51 1.98
N VAL A 82 7.43 -2.37 3.31
CA VAL A 82 7.13 -3.46 4.22
C VAL A 82 5.85 -3.11 4.97
N TRP A 83 4.96 -4.08 5.06
CA TRP A 83 3.67 -3.97 5.73
C TRP A 83 3.61 -4.97 6.86
N THR A 84 3.28 -4.49 8.07
CA THR A 84 3.03 -5.33 9.24
C THR A 84 1.66 -5.01 9.80
N GLY A 85 1.03 -5.99 10.42
CA GLY A 85 -0.25 -5.83 11.08
C GLY A 85 -0.76 -7.14 11.61
N THR A 86 -1.88 -7.07 12.33
CA THR A 86 -2.56 -8.23 12.89
C THR A 86 -4.00 -8.27 12.36
N ASN A 87 -4.40 -9.41 11.82
CA ASN A 87 -5.70 -9.57 11.16
C ASN A 87 -6.81 -9.76 12.19
N THR A 88 -7.07 -8.72 12.99
CA THR A 88 -8.05 -8.72 14.08
C THR A 88 -9.36 -8.02 13.72
N GLY A 89 -9.50 -7.51 12.50
CA GLY A 89 -10.77 -6.95 12.04
C GLY A 89 -11.87 -8.00 11.95
N PRO A 90 -13.13 -7.58 11.73
CA PRO A 90 -14.27 -8.50 11.65
C PRO A 90 -14.03 -9.65 10.66
N GLY A 91 -14.23 -10.89 11.10
CA GLY A 91 -13.99 -12.08 10.29
C GLY A 91 -12.52 -12.44 10.08
N GLY A 92 -11.60 -11.74 10.73
CA GLY A 92 -10.17 -11.98 10.61
C GLY A 92 -9.67 -13.24 11.29
N THR A 93 -8.45 -13.66 10.93
CA THR A 93 -7.84 -14.88 11.47
C THR A 93 -7.14 -14.65 12.82
N GLY A 94 -6.92 -13.39 13.20
CA GLY A 94 -6.16 -13.04 14.40
C GLY A 94 -4.64 -13.17 14.24
N LYS A 95 -4.17 -13.50 13.05
CA LYS A 95 -2.74 -13.75 12.82
C LYS A 95 -2.01 -12.48 12.39
N ALA A 96 -0.73 -12.39 12.77
CA ALA A 96 0.16 -11.30 12.35
C ALA A 96 0.69 -11.56 10.94
N VAL A 97 0.85 -10.48 10.18
CA VAL A 97 1.48 -10.52 8.86
C VAL A 97 2.70 -9.61 8.83
N ARG A 98 3.68 -9.99 8.00
CA ARG A 98 4.82 -9.16 7.63
C ARG A 98 5.10 -9.43 6.15
N ILE A 99 4.71 -8.49 5.31
CA ILE A 99 4.76 -8.64 3.85
C ILE A 99 5.66 -7.55 3.30
N THR A 100 6.57 -7.93 2.40
CA THR A 100 7.33 -6.98 1.59
C THR A 100 6.79 -7.01 0.17
N GLY A 101 6.83 -5.86 -0.49
CA GLY A 101 6.37 -5.73 -1.84
C GLY A 101 6.76 -4.40 -2.43
N TYR A 102 6.15 -4.05 -3.55
CA TYR A 102 6.39 -2.77 -4.18
C TYR A 102 5.16 -2.31 -4.96
N GLU A 103 5.10 -1.00 -5.19
CA GLU A 103 4.13 -0.36 -6.08
C GLU A 103 4.89 0.31 -7.22
N GLU A 104 4.34 0.18 -8.42
CA GLU A 104 4.81 0.92 -9.59
C GLU A 104 3.84 2.08 -9.80
N TRP A 105 4.33 3.31 -9.63
CA TRP A 105 3.51 4.51 -9.77
C TRP A 105 3.74 5.17 -11.11
N THR A 106 2.65 5.65 -11.71
CA THR A 106 2.67 6.62 -12.80
C THR A 106 2.05 7.90 -12.24
N PHE A 107 2.70 9.04 -12.43
CA PHE A 107 2.22 10.34 -11.94
C PHE A 107 1.44 11.08 -13.01
N GLY A 108 0.37 11.75 -12.60
CA GLY A 108 -0.39 12.66 -13.42
C GLY A 108 0.23 14.07 -13.44
N PRO A 109 -0.32 14.97 -14.28
CA PRO A 109 0.19 16.34 -14.40
C PRO A 109 0.01 17.16 -13.12
N ASP A 110 -0.85 16.73 -12.20
CA ASP A 110 -1.06 17.35 -10.90
C ASP A 110 -0.05 16.91 -9.84
N GLY A 111 0.91 16.06 -10.19
CA GLY A 111 1.90 15.53 -9.27
C GLY A 111 1.38 14.44 -8.34
N LEU A 112 0.16 13.95 -8.56
CA LEU A 112 -0.44 12.87 -7.81
C LEU A 112 -0.39 11.57 -8.62
N ILE A 113 -0.67 10.42 -7.96
CA ILE A 113 -0.61 9.10 -8.60
C ILE A 113 -1.80 8.95 -9.55
N SER A 114 -1.53 8.73 -10.84
CA SER A 114 -2.57 8.41 -11.82
C SER A 114 -2.82 6.90 -11.90
N GLN A 115 -1.80 6.07 -11.63
CA GLN A 115 -1.93 4.63 -11.61
C GLN A 115 -0.91 4.05 -10.63
N SER A 116 -1.36 3.14 -9.78
CA SER A 116 -0.50 2.33 -8.91
C SER A 116 -0.75 0.86 -9.18
N LEU A 117 0.33 0.12 -9.45
CA LEU A 117 0.31 -1.33 -9.59
C LEU A 117 1.09 -1.93 -8.43
N GLY A 118 0.38 -2.50 -7.48
CA GLY A 118 0.97 -3.13 -6.30
C GLY A 118 1.26 -4.61 -6.51
N HIS A 119 2.41 -5.05 -6.02
CA HIS A 119 2.89 -6.42 -6.19
C HIS A 119 3.44 -6.96 -4.87
N PHE A 120 2.97 -8.12 -4.47
CA PHE A 120 3.53 -8.93 -3.40
C PHE A 120 3.18 -10.39 -3.61
N ASP A 121 3.84 -11.30 -2.87
CA ASP A 121 3.59 -12.73 -2.95
C ASP A 121 2.25 -13.08 -2.30
N GLU A 122 1.23 -13.31 -3.13
CA GLU A 122 -0.13 -13.62 -2.66
C GLU A 122 -0.17 -14.94 -1.89
N ALA A 123 0.59 -15.95 -2.33
CA ALA A 123 0.62 -17.24 -1.64
C ALA A 123 1.22 -17.11 -0.24
N GLU A 124 2.28 -16.32 -0.09
CA GLU A 124 2.90 -16.06 1.21
C GLU A 124 1.95 -15.26 2.11
N TYR A 125 1.22 -14.29 1.56
CA TYR A 125 0.21 -13.54 2.30
C TYR A 125 -0.88 -14.48 2.85
N GLN A 126 -1.42 -15.35 2.01
CA GLN A 126 -2.44 -16.32 2.43
C GLN A 126 -1.90 -17.29 3.50
N ARG A 127 -0.63 -17.71 3.35
CA ARG A 127 0.03 -18.56 4.36
C ARG A 127 0.10 -17.85 5.70
N GLN A 128 0.49 -16.55 5.71
CA GLN A 128 0.60 -15.79 6.95
C GLN A 128 -0.77 -15.52 7.59
N LEU A 129 -1.82 -15.33 6.81
CA LEU A 129 -3.18 -15.20 7.35
C LEU A 129 -3.59 -16.47 8.10
N LYS A 130 -3.10 -17.63 7.65
CA LYS A 130 -3.40 -18.92 8.28
C LYS A 130 -2.48 -19.22 9.46
N ASP A 131 -1.18 -19.02 9.30
CA ASP A 131 -0.16 -19.52 10.23
C ASP A 131 0.56 -18.38 11.00
N GLY A 132 0.37 -17.14 10.59
CA GLY A 132 1.10 -15.98 11.14
C GLY A 132 2.43 -15.76 10.45
N ALA A 133 2.98 -14.55 10.65
CA ALA A 133 4.31 -14.20 10.16
C ALA A 133 5.36 -15.03 10.91
N ARG A 134 6.41 -15.43 10.18
CA ARG A 134 7.53 -16.14 10.81
C ARG A 134 8.33 -15.15 11.67
N PRO A 135 8.79 -15.57 12.86
CA PRO A 135 9.71 -14.73 13.62
C PRO A 135 11.01 -14.54 12.84
N PRO A 136 11.72 -13.41 13.05
CA PRO A 136 13.03 -13.21 12.43
C PRO A 136 13.96 -14.37 12.78
N SER A 137 14.78 -14.78 11.80
CA SER A 137 15.80 -15.81 12.05
C SER A 137 16.78 -15.32 13.09
N PRO A 138 17.19 -16.16 14.04
CA PRO A 138 18.19 -15.79 15.02
C PRO A 138 19.59 -15.57 14.39
#